data_7bc1a3227087c88e22d2959459238613
#
_entry.id   7bc1a3227087c88e22d2959459238613
#
_cell.length_a   1.000
_cell.length_b   1.000
_cell.length_c   1.000
_cell.angle_alpha   90.00
_cell.angle_beta   90.00
_cell.angle_gamma   90.00
#
_symmetry.space_group_name_H-M   'P 1'
#
loop_
_entity.id
_entity.type
_entity.pdbx_description
1 polymer ?
#
loop_
_entity_poly.entity_id
_entity_poly.type
_entity_poly.pdbx_seq_one_letter_code
_entity_poly.pdbx_strand_id
1 'polypeptide(L)'
;METLTIEFQPDRRLSKNGLRRGHWQTIQPLVKQAREDAYILGLIEAEDGWQTPERCTVSIRQYWCGKPFDWDGLATLCGPVIDGLVDAGAMPVEDDPSHIVEYTMSAERVKTRAESRVAVTVTPVSMDQHSDELAEIQDNSEEVQS
;
A
#
# COMPACT_ATOMS: atom_id res chain seq x y z
N MET A 1 13.50 -13.48 -1.67
CA MET A 1 13.59 -12.04 -1.43
C MET A 1 12.66 -11.61 -0.33
N GLU A 2 13.16 -10.76 0.51
CA GLU A 2 12.41 -10.33 1.68
C GLU A 2 11.30 -9.36 1.28
N THR A 3 10.20 -9.42 2.00
CA THR A 3 9.13 -8.44 1.90
C THR A 3 9.23 -7.47 3.07
N LEU A 4 8.67 -6.29 2.91
CA LEU A 4 8.55 -5.33 4.01
C LEU A 4 7.06 -5.19 4.32
N THR A 5 6.69 -5.44 5.58
CA THR A 5 5.29 -5.33 6.02
C THR A 5 5.20 -4.40 7.22
N ILE A 6 4.27 -3.46 7.16
CA ILE A 6 3.88 -2.66 8.33
C ILE A 6 2.43 -2.98 8.68
N GLU A 7 2.12 -2.91 9.96
CA GLU A 7 0.76 -3.08 10.47
C GLU A 7 0.38 -1.86 11.29
N PHE A 8 -0.87 -1.44 11.18
CA PHE A 8 -1.34 -0.26 11.90
C PHE A 8 -2.84 -0.37 12.21
N GLN A 9 -3.28 0.40 13.19
CA GLN A 9 -4.70 0.53 13.52
C GLN A 9 -5.31 1.60 12.62
N PRO A 10 -6.32 1.24 11.82
CA PRO A 10 -6.94 2.20 10.92
C PRO A 10 -7.82 3.21 11.67
N ASP A 11 -7.80 4.46 11.23
CA ASP A 11 -8.69 5.50 11.72
C ASP A 11 -9.82 5.71 10.71
N ARG A 12 -11.06 5.40 11.11
CA ARG A 12 -12.22 5.48 10.21
C ARG A 12 -12.47 6.88 9.68
N ARG A 13 -11.98 7.92 10.39
CA ARG A 13 -12.11 9.31 9.92
C ARG A 13 -11.31 9.56 8.63
N LEU A 14 -10.32 8.71 8.34
CA LEU A 14 -9.50 8.81 7.12
C LEU A 14 -10.07 8.01 5.95
N SER A 15 -11.14 7.23 6.16
CA SER A 15 -11.83 6.56 5.08
C SER A 15 -12.64 7.57 4.25
N LYS A 16 -13.04 7.16 3.04
CA LYS A 16 -13.81 8.03 2.13
C LYS A 16 -15.01 8.70 2.80
N ASN A 17 -15.79 7.94 3.59
CA ASN A 17 -16.97 8.47 4.27
C ASN A 17 -16.59 9.41 5.42
N GLY A 18 -15.53 9.08 6.15
CA GLY A 18 -15.01 9.94 7.21
C GLY A 18 -14.51 11.27 6.68
N LEU A 19 -13.80 11.28 5.53
CA LEU A 19 -13.32 12.50 4.91
C LEU A 19 -14.46 13.41 4.44
N ARG A 20 -15.56 12.85 3.98
CA ARG A 20 -16.74 13.63 3.56
C ARG A 20 -17.46 14.28 4.73
N ARG A 21 -17.42 13.67 5.92
CA ARG A 21 -18.12 14.16 7.12
C ARG A 21 -17.27 15.06 7.99
N GLY A 22 -15.95 15.00 7.86
CA GLY A 22 -15.02 15.75 8.69
C GLY A 22 -14.72 17.13 8.13
N HIS A 23 -14.42 18.07 9.03
CA HIS A 23 -13.85 19.35 8.64
C HIS A 23 -12.39 19.18 8.28
N TRP A 24 -11.96 19.87 7.23
CA TRP A 24 -10.57 19.81 6.76
C TRP A 24 -9.56 20.12 7.86
N GLN A 25 -9.86 21.10 8.71
CA GLN A 25 -9.01 21.48 9.82
C GLN A 25 -8.80 20.36 10.85
N THR A 26 -9.79 19.47 10.99
CA THR A 26 -9.70 18.31 11.90
C THR A 26 -9.04 17.13 11.20
N ILE A 27 -9.28 16.95 9.90
CA ILE A 27 -8.81 15.81 9.13
C ILE A 27 -7.33 15.94 8.76
N GLN A 28 -6.89 17.14 8.40
CA GLN A 28 -5.51 17.36 7.94
C GLN A 28 -4.44 16.89 8.95
N PRO A 29 -4.57 17.19 10.26
CA PRO A 29 -3.61 16.67 11.23
C PRO A 29 -3.61 15.15 11.33
N LEU A 30 -4.75 14.50 11.12
CA LEU A 30 -4.85 13.04 11.13
C LEU A 30 -4.16 12.42 9.92
N VAL A 31 -4.31 13.02 8.75
CA VAL A 31 -3.61 12.59 7.53
C VAL A 31 -2.09 12.71 7.72
N LYS A 32 -1.64 13.83 8.26
CA LYS A 32 -0.23 14.08 8.55
C LYS A 32 0.32 13.05 9.55
N GLN A 33 -0.44 12.77 10.61
CA GLN A 33 -0.04 11.79 11.63
C GLN A 33 0.05 10.39 11.05
N ALA A 34 -0.90 9.98 10.21
CA ALA A 34 -0.89 8.67 9.56
C ALA A 34 0.35 8.51 8.68
N ARG A 35 0.73 9.56 7.94
CA ARG A 35 1.92 9.57 7.10
C ARG A 35 3.20 9.48 7.95
N GLU A 36 3.29 10.23 9.04
CA GLU A 36 4.43 10.19 9.95
C GLU A 36 4.57 8.82 10.64
N ASP A 37 3.46 8.24 11.09
CA ASP A 37 3.47 6.91 11.72
C ASP A 37 3.95 5.84 10.73
N ALA A 38 3.47 5.87 9.50
CA ALA A 38 3.91 4.95 8.46
C ALA A 38 5.39 5.14 8.11
N TYR A 39 5.86 6.38 8.10
CA TYR A 39 7.28 6.70 7.91
C TYR A 39 8.13 6.04 8.99
N ILE A 40 7.76 6.16 10.25
CA ILE A 40 8.49 5.57 11.37
C ILE A 40 8.47 4.04 11.29
N LEU A 41 7.30 3.45 11.04
CA LEU A 41 7.18 2.01 10.89
C LEU A 41 8.00 1.49 9.71
N GLY A 42 7.98 2.22 8.60
CA GLY A 42 8.77 1.89 7.42
C GLY A 42 10.27 1.93 7.69
N LEU A 43 10.74 2.93 8.43
CA LEU A 43 12.15 3.02 8.83
C LEU A 43 12.57 1.85 9.72
N ILE A 44 11.72 1.46 10.66
CA ILE A 44 11.99 0.33 11.56
C ILE A 44 12.13 -0.96 10.76
N GLU A 45 11.18 -1.23 9.87
CA GLU A 45 11.21 -2.45 9.05
C GLU A 45 12.34 -2.45 8.02
N ALA A 46 12.79 -1.27 7.58
CA ALA A 46 13.87 -1.13 6.60
C ALA A 46 15.28 -1.20 7.22
N GLU A 47 15.38 -1.28 8.55
CA GLU A 47 16.65 -1.18 9.28
C GLU A 47 17.68 -2.27 8.90
N ASP A 48 17.23 -3.46 8.51
CA ASP A 48 18.09 -4.61 8.25
C ASP A 48 18.56 -4.73 6.79
N GLY A 49 18.93 -3.60 6.19
CA GLY A 49 19.52 -3.62 4.85
C GLY A 49 18.50 -3.60 3.71
N TRP A 50 17.28 -3.17 4.00
CA TRP A 50 16.27 -2.98 2.96
C TRP A 50 16.74 -1.91 1.97
N GLN A 51 16.70 -2.24 0.69
CA GLN A 51 16.98 -1.28 -0.38
C GLN A 51 15.68 -0.92 -1.07
N THR A 52 15.46 0.36 -1.33
CA THR A 52 14.28 0.81 -2.06
C THR A 52 14.17 0.05 -3.37
N PRO A 53 13.13 -0.75 -3.59
CA PRO A 53 13.00 -1.49 -4.84
C PRO A 53 12.70 -0.53 -5.97
N GLU A 54 13.26 -0.78 -7.13
CA GLU A 54 12.91 -0.03 -8.34
C GLU A 54 11.49 -0.40 -8.80
N ARG A 55 11.12 -1.66 -8.62
CA ARG A 55 9.79 -2.19 -8.94
C ARG A 55 9.31 -3.06 -7.79
N CYS A 56 8.03 -2.96 -7.51
CA CYS A 56 7.42 -3.72 -6.43
C CYS A 56 5.94 -4.01 -6.69
N THR A 57 5.41 -4.94 -5.91
CA THR A 57 3.97 -5.09 -5.73
C THR A 57 3.61 -4.58 -4.34
N VAL A 58 2.40 -4.06 -4.20
CA VAL A 58 1.88 -3.60 -2.90
C VAL A 58 0.61 -4.38 -2.60
N SER A 59 0.56 -4.98 -1.42
CA SER A 59 -0.60 -5.73 -0.93
C SER A 59 -1.14 -5.03 0.31
N ILE A 60 -2.42 -4.73 0.31
CA ILE A 60 -3.14 -4.14 1.44
C ILE A 60 -4.13 -5.18 1.93
N ARG A 61 -4.04 -5.54 3.22
CA ARG A 61 -4.94 -6.52 3.81
C ARG A 61 -5.56 -5.95 5.08
N GLN A 62 -6.90 -5.93 5.14
CA GLN A 62 -7.58 -5.59 6.36
C GLN A 62 -7.97 -6.86 7.13
N TYR A 63 -7.65 -6.88 8.42
CA TYR A 63 -8.16 -7.85 9.37
C TYR A 63 -9.27 -7.15 10.15
N TRP A 64 -10.50 -7.66 10.07
CA TRP A 64 -11.65 -6.93 10.57
C TRP A 64 -12.51 -7.74 11.51
N CYS A 65 -13.06 -7.05 12.49
CA CYS A 65 -14.08 -7.55 13.40
C CYS A 65 -15.17 -6.49 13.50
N GLY A 66 -16.43 -6.90 13.38
CA GLY A 66 -17.54 -5.97 13.35
C GLY A 66 -17.85 -5.48 11.95
N LYS A 67 -17.51 -4.23 11.64
CA LYS A 67 -17.79 -3.62 10.34
C LYS A 67 -16.49 -3.43 9.54
N PRO A 68 -16.35 -4.09 8.38
CA PRO A 68 -15.16 -3.87 7.54
C PRO A 68 -15.23 -2.53 6.81
N PHE A 69 -14.08 -2.05 6.34
CA PHE A 69 -14.03 -0.98 5.34
C PHE A 69 -14.43 -1.55 3.98
N ASP A 70 -15.17 -0.77 3.20
CA ASP A 70 -15.32 -1.10 1.79
C ASP A 70 -13.99 -0.86 1.06
N TRP A 71 -13.88 -1.33 -0.19
CA TRP A 71 -12.61 -1.25 -0.92
C TRP A 71 -12.16 0.20 -1.16
N ASP A 72 -13.10 1.09 -1.49
CA ASP A 72 -12.81 2.51 -1.65
C ASP A 72 -12.33 3.16 -0.35
N GLY A 73 -12.99 2.84 0.76
CA GLY A 73 -12.62 3.35 2.07
C GLY A 73 -11.23 2.89 2.50
N LEU A 74 -10.93 1.62 2.26
CA LEU A 74 -9.61 1.06 2.56
C LEU A 74 -8.52 1.72 1.72
N ALA A 75 -8.75 1.89 0.42
CA ALA A 75 -7.80 2.55 -0.48
C ALA A 75 -7.54 3.99 -0.04
N THR A 76 -8.60 4.73 0.34
CA THR A 76 -8.48 6.12 0.75
C THR A 76 -7.67 6.26 2.04
N LEU A 77 -7.96 5.44 3.05
CA LEU A 77 -7.22 5.54 4.32
C LEU A 77 -5.76 5.10 4.20
N CYS A 78 -5.43 4.27 3.22
CA CYS A 78 -4.05 3.83 2.98
C CYS A 78 -3.22 4.85 2.20
N GLY A 79 -3.83 5.87 1.59
CA GLY A 79 -3.09 6.90 0.83
C GLY A 79 -1.95 7.52 1.62
N PRO A 80 -2.22 8.12 2.80
CA PRO A 80 -1.15 8.70 3.62
C PRO A 80 -0.13 7.67 4.09
N VAL A 81 -0.55 6.43 4.32
CA VAL A 81 0.34 5.34 4.73
C VAL A 81 1.34 5.01 3.62
N ILE A 82 0.88 4.92 2.38
CA ILE A 82 1.74 4.70 1.21
C ILE A 82 2.74 5.86 1.07
N ASP A 83 2.27 7.10 1.21
CA ASP A 83 3.15 8.28 1.16
C ASP A 83 4.23 8.21 2.24
N GLY A 84 3.90 7.77 3.45
CA GLY A 84 4.85 7.58 4.53
C GLY A 84 5.89 6.51 4.22
N LEU A 85 5.48 5.42 3.59
CA LEU A 85 6.41 4.36 3.17
C LEU A 85 7.37 4.86 2.08
N VAL A 86 6.88 5.68 1.16
CA VAL A 86 7.73 6.34 0.16
C VAL A 86 8.75 7.25 0.86
N ASP A 87 8.32 8.05 1.82
CA ASP A 87 9.20 8.93 2.60
C ASP A 87 10.29 8.13 3.33
N ALA A 88 9.97 6.93 3.78
CA ALA A 88 10.92 6.06 4.49
C ALA A 88 11.90 5.34 3.55
N GLY A 89 11.74 5.46 2.25
CA GLY A 89 12.54 4.71 1.29
C GLY A 89 12.15 3.24 1.19
N ALA A 90 10.96 2.88 1.68
CA ALA A 90 10.45 1.50 1.60
C ALA A 90 9.88 1.19 0.22
N MET A 91 9.43 2.20 -0.52
CA MET A 91 8.79 2.09 -1.82
C MET A 91 9.38 3.09 -2.81
N PRO A 92 9.26 2.83 -4.13
CA PRO A 92 9.68 3.82 -5.13
C PRO A 92 8.86 5.10 -5.05
N VAL A 93 9.46 6.23 -5.41
CA VAL A 93 8.82 7.54 -5.40
C VAL A 93 7.73 7.63 -6.48
N GLU A 94 7.98 7.03 -7.63
CA GLU A 94 7.05 7.06 -8.76
C GLU A 94 5.92 6.05 -8.55
N ASP A 95 4.69 6.55 -8.54
CA ASP A 95 3.46 5.76 -8.36
C ASP A 95 2.82 5.47 -9.73
N ASP A 96 3.54 4.76 -10.57
CA ASP A 96 3.06 4.38 -11.90
C ASP A 96 3.25 2.87 -12.12
N PRO A 97 2.59 2.28 -13.13
CA PRO A 97 2.68 0.83 -13.36
C PRO A 97 4.06 0.30 -13.72
N SER A 98 5.01 1.17 -14.10
CA SER A 98 6.37 0.72 -14.35
C SER A 98 7.20 0.55 -13.07
N HIS A 99 6.75 1.11 -11.95
CA HIS A 99 7.40 1.02 -10.65
C HIS A 99 6.57 0.20 -9.65
N ILE A 100 5.26 0.43 -9.60
CA ILE A 100 4.35 -0.38 -8.78
C ILE A 100 3.49 -1.21 -9.75
N VAL A 101 3.93 -2.43 -9.98
CA VAL A 101 3.38 -3.27 -11.06
C VAL A 101 2.03 -3.87 -10.70
N GLU A 102 1.70 -3.95 -9.42
CA GLU A 102 0.43 -4.50 -8.97
C GLU A 102 0.07 -3.99 -7.58
N TYR A 103 -1.19 -3.56 -7.42
CA TYR A 103 -1.82 -3.32 -6.12
C TYR A 103 -2.89 -4.37 -5.90
N THR A 104 -2.85 -5.05 -4.75
CA THR A 104 -3.88 -6.00 -4.36
C THR A 104 -4.49 -5.60 -3.03
N MET A 105 -5.78 -5.82 -2.89
CA MET A 105 -6.49 -5.63 -1.63
C MET A 105 -7.20 -6.91 -1.26
N SER A 106 -7.11 -7.29 0.02
CA SER A 106 -7.76 -8.47 0.56
C SER A 106 -8.30 -8.19 1.95
N ALA A 107 -9.12 -9.10 2.45
CA ALA A 107 -9.74 -8.95 3.77
C ALA A 107 -9.86 -10.30 4.44
N GLU A 108 -9.68 -10.32 5.76
CA GLU A 108 -9.87 -11.49 6.59
C GLU A 108 -10.62 -11.10 7.85
N ARG A 109 -11.68 -11.83 8.16
CA ARG A 109 -12.43 -11.64 9.40
C ARG A 109 -11.66 -12.22 10.57
N VAL A 110 -11.53 -11.45 11.66
CA VAL A 110 -10.91 -11.89 12.91
C VAL A 110 -11.95 -11.92 14.03
N LYS A 111 -11.64 -12.64 15.11
CA LYS A 111 -12.61 -12.91 16.17
C LYS A 111 -12.81 -11.74 17.14
N THR A 112 -11.76 -10.95 17.36
CA THR A 112 -11.80 -9.87 18.36
C THR A 112 -11.37 -8.55 17.74
N ARG A 113 -11.82 -7.46 18.35
CA ARG A 113 -11.41 -6.10 17.94
C ARG A 113 -9.92 -5.87 18.13
N ALA A 114 -9.32 -6.52 19.12
CA ALA A 114 -7.88 -6.41 19.38
C ALA A 114 -7.04 -6.96 18.22
N GLU A 115 -7.57 -7.90 17.46
CA GLU A 115 -6.90 -8.49 16.29
C GLU A 115 -7.09 -7.67 15.02
N SER A 116 -8.03 -6.70 15.03
CA SER A 116 -8.32 -5.86 13.88
C SER A 116 -7.14 -4.94 13.56
N ARG A 117 -6.77 -4.89 12.28
CA ARG A 117 -5.66 -4.06 11.82
C ARG A 117 -5.61 -4.03 10.31
N VAL A 118 -4.75 -3.18 9.77
CA VAL A 118 -4.43 -3.15 8.34
C VAL A 118 -2.95 -3.44 8.19
N ALA A 119 -2.61 -4.33 7.27
CA ALA A 119 -1.24 -4.66 6.92
C ALA A 119 -0.97 -4.20 5.49
N VAL A 120 0.16 -3.51 5.28
CA VAL A 120 0.64 -3.12 3.96
C VAL A 120 1.97 -3.82 3.73
N THR A 121 2.05 -4.60 2.67
CA THR A 121 3.24 -5.39 2.33
C THR A 121 3.80 -4.93 0.98
N VAL A 122 5.08 -4.61 0.97
CA VAL A 122 5.84 -4.25 -0.22
C VAL A 122 6.71 -5.45 -0.61
N THR A 123 6.56 -5.95 -1.83
CA THR A 123 7.33 -7.07 -2.33
C THR A 123 8.11 -6.63 -3.57
N PRO A 124 9.45 -6.62 -3.52
CA PRO A 124 10.27 -6.30 -4.69
C PRO A 124 10.01 -7.27 -5.83
N VAL A 125 10.03 -6.75 -7.05
CA VAL A 125 9.90 -7.53 -8.29
C VAL A 125 11.21 -7.46 -9.03
N SER A 126 11.69 -8.61 -9.52
CA SER A 126 12.94 -8.63 -10.26
C SER A 126 12.78 -7.97 -11.62
N MET A 127 13.83 -7.25 -12.05
CA MET A 127 13.86 -6.57 -13.35
C MET A 127 13.64 -7.54 -14.51
N ASP A 128 14.21 -8.73 -14.41
CA ASP A 128 14.17 -9.75 -15.46
C ASP A 128 12.74 -10.25 -15.71
N GLN A 129 11.98 -10.52 -14.64
CA GLN A 129 10.59 -10.97 -14.75
C GLN A 129 9.69 -9.94 -15.43
N HIS A 130 9.90 -8.66 -15.09
CA HIS A 130 9.10 -7.59 -15.66
C HIS A 130 9.41 -7.35 -17.14
N SER A 131 10.68 -7.46 -17.52
CA SER A 131 11.11 -7.33 -18.92
C SER A 131 10.53 -8.44 -19.79
N ASP A 132 10.49 -9.68 -19.29
CA ASP A 132 9.90 -10.82 -19.98
C ASP A 132 8.38 -10.63 -20.20
N GLU A 133 7.67 -10.14 -19.20
CA GLU A 133 6.23 -9.87 -19.30
C GLU A 133 5.94 -8.77 -20.34
N LEU A 134 6.74 -7.71 -20.38
CA LEU A 134 6.60 -6.65 -21.37
C LEU A 134 6.90 -7.15 -22.79
N ALA A 135 7.90 -7.99 -22.94
CA ALA A 135 8.24 -8.57 -24.23
C ALA A 135 7.10 -9.45 -24.76
N GLU A 136 6.47 -10.26 -23.91
CA GLU A 136 5.32 -11.10 -24.30
C GLU A 136 4.14 -10.24 -24.74
N ILE A 137 3.85 -9.15 -24.03
CA ILE A 137 2.74 -8.24 -24.39
C ILE A 137 3.02 -7.56 -25.73
N GLN A 138 4.24 -7.14 -25.99
CA GLN A 138 4.62 -6.52 -27.26
C GLN A 138 4.52 -7.48 -28.43
N ASP A 139 5.00 -8.73 -28.28
CA ASP A 139 4.90 -9.76 -29.30
C ASP A 139 3.44 -10.05 -29.65
N ASN A 140 2.57 -10.19 -28.66
CA ASN A 140 1.14 -10.41 -28.88
C ASN A 140 0.49 -9.23 -29.62
N SER A 141 0.91 -7.99 -29.32
CA SER A 141 0.40 -6.80 -30.00
C SER A 141 0.80 -6.77 -31.49
N GLU A 142 2.03 -7.17 -31.81
CA GLU A 142 2.52 -7.25 -33.18
C GLU A 142 1.78 -8.34 -33.98
N GLU A 143 1.49 -9.48 -33.39
CA GLU A 143 0.72 -10.55 -34.01
C GLU A 143 -0.70 -10.11 -34.38
N VAL A 144 -1.34 -9.31 -33.56
CA VAL A 144 -2.70 -8.81 -33.78
C VAL A 144 -2.73 -7.78 -34.92
N GLN A 145 -1.64 -7.05 -35.17
CA GLN A 145 -1.55 -6.05 -36.23
C GLN A 145 -1.19 -6.62 -37.61
N SER A 146 -0.68 -7.81 -37.62
CA SER A 146 -0.32 -8.51 -38.87
C SER A 146 -1.45 -9.41 -39.38
#